data_2a035547bd9b2700449fcbf9cbc68f34
#
_entry.id   2a035547bd9b2700449fcbf9cbc68f34
#
_cell.length_a   1.000
_cell.length_b   1.000
_cell.length_c   1.000
_cell.angle_alpha   90.00
_cell.angle_beta   90.00
_cell.angle_gamma   90.00
#
_symmetry.space_group_name_H-M   'P 1'
#
loop_
_entity.id
_entity.type
_entity.pdbx_description
1 polymer ?
#
loop_
_entity_poly.entity_id
_entity_poly.type
_entity_poly.pdbx_seq_one_letter_code
_entity_poly.pdbx_strand_id
1 'polypeptide(L)'
;MVGIDRQTQTNTLTQFQPWPYRCQLESVKPGHWYNDAKSSNLAAARYALSNIHSKHGSKVVWIAGGLTKQEDFTQLGLWIGSYVEHAIVFGADKMLFLDNIKGFCPVSPVDHLHDALVLALQMTAADDVVVFSPAAASFDQFENYMHRGQCFTELLQALVSESSVDYNGC
;
A
#
# COMPACT_ATOMS: atom_id res chain seq x y z
N MET A 1 38.72 -12.42 -8.56
CA MET A 1 37.59 -11.51 -8.38
C MET A 1 37.41 -10.73 -9.66
N VAL A 2 36.31 -10.90 -10.39
CA VAL A 2 35.98 -10.07 -11.53
C VAL A 2 35.34 -8.82 -10.98
N GLY A 3 36.08 -7.71 -10.95
CA GLY A 3 35.55 -6.41 -10.49
C GLY A 3 34.74 -5.79 -11.62
N ILE A 4 33.47 -5.48 -11.36
CA ILE A 4 32.67 -4.66 -12.26
C ILE A 4 33.09 -3.20 -12.04
N ASP A 5 33.43 -2.49 -13.11
CA ASP A 5 33.83 -1.07 -13.01
C ASP A 5 32.66 -0.18 -12.59
N ARG A 6 32.98 0.99 -11.98
CA ARG A 6 31.97 1.92 -11.44
C ARG A 6 31.01 2.46 -12.49
N GLN A 7 31.48 2.67 -13.73
CA GLN A 7 30.63 3.21 -14.79
C GLN A 7 29.55 2.19 -15.20
N THR A 8 29.94 0.91 -15.34
CA THR A 8 29.01 -0.19 -15.59
C THR A 8 28.01 -0.37 -14.46
N GLN A 9 28.45 -0.26 -13.20
CA GLN A 9 27.55 -0.30 -12.02
C GLN A 9 26.53 0.85 -12.08
N THR A 10 27.00 2.08 -12.32
CA THR A 10 26.12 3.26 -12.40
C THR A 10 25.14 3.15 -13.55
N ASN A 11 25.58 2.75 -14.73
CA ASN A 11 24.71 2.59 -15.91
C ASN A 11 23.64 1.50 -15.67
N THR A 12 24.02 0.40 -15.03
CA THR A 12 23.07 -0.67 -14.70
C THR A 12 22.02 -0.19 -13.69
N LEU A 13 22.44 0.55 -12.66
CA LEU A 13 21.52 1.08 -11.65
C LEU A 13 20.58 2.15 -12.24
N THR A 14 21.04 3.00 -13.14
CA THR A 14 20.20 4.02 -13.79
C THR A 14 19.20 3.43 -14.79
N GLN A 15 19.51 2.27 -15.36
CA GLN A 15 18.61 1.55 -16.27
C GLN A 15 17.73 0.51 -15.57
N PHE A 16 17.97 0.28 -14.28
CA PHE A 16 17.18 -0.69 -13.51
C PHE A 16 15.73 -0.21 -13.38
N GLN A 17 14.82 -0.99 -13.94
CA GLN A 17 13.39 -0.82 -13.71
C GLN A 17 12.94 -1.81 -12.66
N PRO A 18 12.40 -1.34 -11.51
CA PRO A 18 11.84 -2.23 -10.51
C PRO A 18 10.70 -3.06 -11.10
N TRP A 19 10.51 -4.25 -10.57
CA TRP A 19 9.33 -5.04 -10.90
C TRP A 19 8.06 -4.25 -10.57
N PRO A 20 7.01 -4.36 -11.39
CA PRO A 20 5.74 -3.69 -11.13
C PRO A 20 5.19 -4.01 -9.73
N TYR A 21 4.49 -3.04 -9.16
CA TYR A 21 3.81 -3.18 -7.86
C TYR A 21 4.74 -3.51 -6.68
N ARG A 22 5.97 -2.94 -6.70
CA ARG A 22 6.91 -2.94 -5.57
C ARG A 22 7.19 -1.51 -5.15
N CYS A 23 6.40 -0.99 -4.21
CA CYS A 23 6.44 0.41 -3.78
C CYS A 23 6.41 1.38 -4.98
N GLN A 24 5.65 1.04 -6.02
CA GLN A 24 5.49 1.86 -7.22
C GLN A 24 4.70 3.12 -6.86
N LEU A 25 5.26 4.30 -7.18
CA LEU A 25 4.55 5.57 -6.99
C LEU A 25 3.53 5.74 -8.13
N GLU A 26 2.28 5.95 -7.77
CA GLU A 26 1.21 6.25 -8.70
C GLU A 26 1.14 7.76 -9.01
N SER A 27 0.84 8.10 -10.26
CA SER A 27 0.77 9.49 -10.72
C SER A 27 -0.62 10.08 -10.51
N VAL A 28 -1.12 10.11 -9.27
CA VAL A 28 -2.44 10.64 -8.89
C VAL A 28 -2.32 11.65 -7.75
N LYS A 29 -3.36 12.47 -7.60
CA LYS A 29 -3.50 13.48 -6.54
C LYS A 29 -4.92 13.42 -5.97
N PRO A 30 -5.14 13.84 -4.69
CA PRO A 30 -4.14 14.38 -3.75
C PRO A 30 -3.21 13.31 -3.16
N GLY A 31 -2.15 13.74 -2.50
CA GLY A 31 -1.23 12.89 -1.75
C GLY A 31 -0.22 12.11 -2.60
N HIS A 32 0.48 11.20 -1.93
CA HIS A 32 1.48 10.30 -2.52
C HIS A 32 1.01 8.85 -2.35
N TRP A 33 0.68 8.19 -3.44
CA TRP A 33 0.11 6.84 -3.44
C TRP A 33 1.14 5.81 -3.87
N TYR A 34 1.40 4.82 -3.03
CA TYR A 34 2.34 3.74 -3.30
C TYR A 34 1.62 2.41 -3.49
N ASN A 35 1.81 1.80 -4.66
CA ASN A 35 1.32 0.47 -4.97
C ASN A 35 2.41 -0.57 -4.70
N ASP A 36 2.24 -1.35 -3.65
CA ASP A 36 3.10 -2.46 -3.25
C ASP A 36 2.31 -3.77 -3.20
N ALA A 37 1.46 -3.99 -4.19
CA ALA A 37 0.60 -5.18 -4.27
C ALA A 37 1.37 -6.50 -4.24
N LYS A 38 2.69 -6.48 -4.49
CA LYS A 38 3.58 -7.64 -4.37
C LYS A 38 3.80 -8.08 -2.92
N SER A 39 3.56 -7.23 -1.96
CA SER A 39 3.71 -7.52 -0.53
C SER A 39 2.61 -8.48 -0.06
N SER A 40 2.92 -9.76 0.01
CA SER A 40 1.98 -10.84 0.33
C SER A 40 2.23 -11.50 1.69
N ASN A 41 2.96 -10.80 2.57
CA ASN A 41 3.23 -11.21 3.95
C ASN A 41 3.60 -9.99 4.82
N LEU A 42 3.54 -10.16 6.15
CA LEU A 42 3.78 -9.10 7.14
C LEU A 42 5.20 -8.52 7.06
N ALA A 43 6.21 -9.35 6.82
CA ALA A 43 7.60 -8.90 6.76
C ALA A 43 7.84 -7.96 5.58
N ALA A 44 7.26 -8.26 4.41
CA ALA A 44 7.35 -7.41 3.24
C ALA A 44 6.61 -6.07 3.47
N ALA A 45 5.41 -6.10 4.04
CA ALA A 45 4.66 -4.89 4.36
C ALA A 45 5.40 -4.00 5.36
N ARG A 46 5.95 -4.58 6.43
CA ARG A 46 6.78 -3.85 7.39
C ARG A 46 7.95 -3.15 6.72
N TYR A 47 8.65 -3.84 5.82
CA TYR A 47 9.77 -3.27 5.07
C TYR A 47 9.32 -2.10 4.19
N ALA A 48 8.23 -2.23 3.45
CA ALA A 48 7.68 -1.17 2.62
C ALA A 48 7.30 0.06 3.46
N LEU A 49 6.53 -0.14 4.53
CA LEU A 49 6.07 0.92 5.43
C LEU A 49 7.23 1.67 6.08
N SER A 50 8.25 0.95 6.59
CA SER A 50 9.42 1.57 7.21
C SER A 50 10.23 2.42 6.24
N ASN A 51 10.42 1.95 5.00
CA ASN A 51 11.16 2.70 3.97
C ASN A 51 10.40 3.94 3.52
N ILE A 52 9.09 3.83 3.29
CA ILE A 52 8.26 4.95 2.86
C ILE A 52 8.16 5.99 3.99
N HIS A 53 7.95 5.54 5.24
CA HIS A 53 8.00 6.42 6.40
C HIS A 53 9.35 7.17 6.51
N SER A 54 10.47 6.46 6.36
CA SER A 54 11.81 7.09 6.39
C SER A 54 12.01 8.12 5.27
N LYS A 55 11.41 7.89 4.10
CA LYS A 55 11.51 8.80 2.95
C LYS A 55 10.70 10.09 3.15
N HIS A 56 9.51 10.00 3.73
CA HIS A 56 8.58 11.13 3.89
C HIS A 56 8.65 11.80 5.25
N GLY A 57 9.16 11.11 6.27
CA GLY A 57 9.22 11.62 7.65
C GLY A 57 7.86 11.68 8.36
N SER A 58 6.81 11.15 7.74
CA SER A 58 5.44 11.13 8.27
C SER A 58 4.89 9.71 8.38
N LYS A 59 3.90 9.52 9.25
CA LYS A 59 3.13 8.27 9.27
C LYS A 59 2.25 8.20 8.01
N VAL A 60 1.83 6.99 7.67
CA VAL A 60 1.10 6.71 6.44
C VAL A 60 -0.31 6.20 6.70
N VAL A 61 -1.21 6.40 5.75
CA VAL A 61 -2.45 5.62 5.64
C VAL A 61 -2.09 4.29 4.98
N TRP A 62 -2.34 3.19 5.66
CA TRP A 62 -1.99 1.85 5.20
C TRP A 62 -3.23 1.08 4.73
N ILE A 63 -3.24 0.64 3.47
CA ILE A 63 -4.27 -0.25 2.94
C ILE A 63 -3.72 -1.68 2.94
N ALA A 64 -4.35 -2.57 3.71
CA ALA A 64 -3.93 -3.96 3.91
C ALA A 64 -5.09 -4.94 3.77
N GLY A 65 -4.77 -6.22 3.58
CA GLY A 65 -5.79 -7.26 3.57
C GLY A 65 -5.70 -8.24 2.40
N GLY A 66 -6.60 -9.19 2.42
CA GLY A 66 -6.64 -10.35 1.55
C GLY A 66 -6.75 -11.64 2.35
N LEU A 67 -6.21 -12.72 1.80
CA LEU A 67 -6.14 -14.03 2.45
C LEU A 67 -4.77 -14.20 3.11
N THR A 68 -4.74 -14.26 4.43
CA THR A 68 -3.49 -14.41 5.19
C THR A 68 -2.96 -15.85 5.09
N LYS A 69 -1.67 -15.99 5.28
CA LYS A 69 -1.03 -17.27 5.50
C LYS A 69 -0.96 -17.53 7.01
N GLN A 70 -0.46 -18.69 7.40
CA GLN A 70 -0.19 -18.98 8.82
C GLN A 70 1.00 -18.16 9.32
N GLU A 71 0.78 -16.86 9.57
CA GLU A 71 1.77 -15.92 10.08
C GLU A 71 1.43 -15.50 11.51
N ASP A 72 2.45 -15.14 12.28
CA ASP A 72 2.28 -14.61 13.62
C ASP A 72 1.92 -13.13 13.58
N PHE A 73 0.65 -12.81 13.74
CA PHE A 73 0.11 -11.46 13.80
C PHE A 73 0.38 -10.75 15.13
N THR A 74 0.79 -11.46 16.17
CA THR A 74 1.01 -10.87 17.52
C THR A 74 2.09 -9.80 17.51
N GLN A 75 3.04 -9.88 16.58
CA GLN A 75 4.12 -8.91 16.40
C GLN A 75 3.67 -7.65 15.63
N LEU A 76 2.51 -7.69 14.97
CA LEU A 76 2.06 -6.60 14.10
C LEU A 76 1.92 -5.29 14.88
N GLY A 77 1.27 -5.33 16.01
CA GLY A 77 1.06 -4.16 16.87
C GLY A 77 2.35 -3.49 17.35
N LEU A 78 3.43 -4.25 17.53
CA LEU A 78 4.69 -3.70 18.06
C LEU A 78 5.35 -2.66 17.15
N TRP A 79 5.10 -2.74 15.84
CA TRP A 79 5.73 -1.82 14.88
C TRP A 79 4.72 -0.95 14.11
N ILE A 80 3.45 -1.36 14.03
CA ILE A 80 2.46 -0.65 13.21
C ILE A 80 2.28 0.80 13.66
N GLY A 81 2.18 1.04 14.98
CA GLY A 81 1.99 2.37 15.54
C GLY A 81 3.17 3.34 15.30
N SER A 82 4.34 2.83 14.91
CA SER A 82 5.48 3.66 14.54
C SER A 82 5.37 4.22 13.12
N TYR A 83 4.71 3.51 12.21
CA TYR A 83 4.69 3.84 10.78
C TYR A 83 3.31 4.25 10.28
N VAL A 84 2.24 3.77 10.90
CA VAL A 84 0.88 3.92 10.42
C VAL A 84 0.10 4.88 11.28
N GLU A 85 -0.56 5.83 10.62
CA GLU A 85 -1.50 6.75 11.24
C GLU A 85 -2.90 6.15 11.26
N HIS A 86 -3.33 5.55 10.15
CA HIS A 86 -4.61 4.89 10.00
C HIS A 86 -4.46 3.66 9.11
N ALA A 87 -5.03 2.52 9.52
CA ALA A 87 -5.09 1.31 8.71
C ALA A 87 -6.49 1.11 8.13
N ILE A 88 -6.58 0.83 6.83
CA ILE A 88 -7.80 0.40 6.17
C ILE A 88 -7.61 -1.06 5.79
N VAL A 89 -8.45 -1.94 6.30
CA VAL A 89 -8.28 -3.38 6.12
C VAL A 89 -9.45 -4.00 5.37
N PHE A 90 -9.16 -4.82 4.35
CA PHE A 90 -10.18 -5.39 3.47
C PHE A 90 -9.97 -6.89 3.23
N GLY A 91 -10.95 -7.53 2.58
CA GLY A 91 -10.87 -8.91 2.14
C GLY A 91 -11.22 -9.94 3.22
N ALA A 92 -10.87 -11.21 2.95
CA ALA A 92 -11.33 -12.35 3.72
C ALA A 92 -10.92 -12.28 5.21
N ASP A 93 -9.67 -11.90 5.47
CA ASP A 93 -9.11 -11.92 6.83
C ASP A 93 -9.01 -10.52 7.48
N LYS A 94 -9.80 -9.55 7.02
CA LYS A 94 -9.81 -8.18 7.58
C LYS A 94 -9.99 -8.12 9.09
N MET A 95 -10.78 -9.04 9.66
CA MET A 95 -11.02 -9.09 11.11
C MET A 95 -9.77 -9.53 11.89
N LEU A 96 -8.93 -10.40 11.31
CA LEU A 96 -7.65 -10.76 11.91
C LEU A 96 -6.70 -9.54 11.98
N PHE A 97 -6.65 -8.73 10.92
CA PHE A 97 -5.91 -7.46 10.96
C PHE A 97 -6.47 -6.52 12.01
N LEU A 98 -7.80 -6.28 12.01
CA LEU A 98 -8.47 -5.41 12.97
C LEU A 98 -8.11 -5.79 14.41
N ASP A 99 -8.24 -7.07 14.77
CA ASP A 99 -8.03 -7.54 16.13
C ASP A 99 -6.58 -7.37 16.60
N ASN A 100 -5.61 -7.41 15.70
CA ASN A 100 -4.20 -7.25 16.02
C ASN A 100 -3.68 -5.79 15.92
N ILE A 101 -4.46 -4.87 15.33
CA ILE A 101 -4.03 -3.48 15.10
C ILE A 101 -4.79 -2.48 15.98
N LYS A 102 -6.06 -2.71 16.30
CA LYS A 102 -6.99 -1.75 16.93
C LYS A 102 -6.51 -1.08 18.22
N GLY A 103 -5.47 -1.62 18.86
CA GLY A 103 -4.86 -1.01 20.06
C GLY A 103 -3.69 -0.09 19.75
N PHE A 104 -3.26 0.05 18.49
CA PHE A 104 -2.02 0.73 18.11
C PHE A 104 -2.23 1.88 17.13
N CYS A 105 -3.24 1.81 16.28
CA CYS A 105 -3.72 2.92 15.46
C CYS A 105 -5.21 2.73 15.12
N PRO A 106 -5.89 3.79 14.64
CA PRO A 106 -7.24 3.69 14.08
C PRO A 106 -7.29 2.67 12.95
N VAL A 107 -8.35 1.85 12.91
CA VAL A 107 -8.54 0.82 11.86
C VAL A 107 -9.96 0.85 11.34
N SER A 108 -10.11 0.86 10.02
CA SER A 108 -11.39 0.81 9.32
C SER A 108 -11.49 -0.46 8.49
N PRO A 109 -12.32 -1.44 8.88
CA PRO A 109 -12.58 -2.62 8.08
C PRO A 109 -13.60 -2.31 6.98
N VAL A 110 -13.32 -2.79 5.76
CA VAL A 110 -14.20 -2.70 4.60
C VAL A 110 -14.24 -4.06 3.87
N ASP A 111 -15.13 -4.24 2.90
CA ASP A 111 -15.25 -5.52 2.21
C ASP A 111 -14.31 -5.64 1.00
N HIS A 112 -14.21 -4.59 0.20
CA HIS A 112 -13.50 -4.62 -1.07
C HIS A 112 -12.41 -3.54 -1.18
N LEU A 113 -11.47 -3.78 -2.10
CA LEU A 113 -10.41 -2.81 -2.42
C LEU A 113 -10.99 -1.45 -2.87
N HIS A 114 -12.09 -1.45 -3.63
CA HIS A 114 -12.77 -0.22 -4.05
C HIS A 114 -13.16 0.63 -2.82
N ASP A 115 -13.80 0.04 -1.82
CA ASP A 115 -14.25 0.74 -0.62
C ASP A 115 -13.07 1.28 0.18
N ALA A 116 -11.96 0.51 0.22
CA ALA A 116 -10.73 0.96 0.84
C ALA A 116 -10.13 2.20 0.16
N LEU A 117 -10.18 2.26 -1.17
CA LEU A 117 -9.70 3.41 -1.94
C LEU A 117 -10.59 4.64 -1.75
N VAL A 118 -11.93 4.47 -1.77
CA VAL A 118 -12.87 5.56 -1.51
C VAL A 118 -12.62 6.16 -0.13
N LEU A 119 -12.49 5.32 0.89
CA LEU A 119 -12.22 5.79 2.26
C LEU A 119 -10.86 6.47 2.37
N ALA A 120 -9.82 5.90 1.76
CA ALA A 120 -8.49 6.50 1.76
C ALA A 120 -8.47 7.87 1.08
N LEU A 121 -9.15 8.03 -0.06
CA LEU A 121 -9.25 9.32 -0.77
C LEU A 121 -9.94 10.40 0.07
N GLN A 122 -10.97 10.03 0.84
CA GLN A 122 -11.66 10.97 1.74
C GLN A 122 -10.78 11.47 2.90
N MET A 123 -9.76 10.70 3.25
CA MET A 123 -8.85 11.00 4.36
C MET A 123 -7.55 11.68 3.91
N THR A 124 -7.23 11.64 2.61
CA THR A 124 -5.91 12.02 2.08
C THR A 124 -5.88 13.51 1.71
N ALA A 125 -4.98 14.26 2.34
CA ALA A 125 -4.61 15.63 1.96
C ALA A 125 -3.40 15.65 0.98
N ALA A 126 -2.98 16.85 0.58
CA ALA A 126 -1.97 17.03 -0.47
C ALA A 126 -0.59 16.42 -0.15
N ASP A 127 -0.21 16.41 1.13
CA ASP A 127 1.10 15.94 1.59
C ASP A 127 1.06 14.57 2.26
N ASP A 128 -0.12 13.95 2.34
CA ASP A 128 -0.29 12.66 2.95
C ASP A 128 0.26 11.52 2.09
N VAL A 129 0.59 10.43 2.72
CA VAL A 129 1.17 9.25 2.09
C VAL A 129 0.24 8.05 2.29
N VAL A 130 -0.23 7.47 1.21
CA VAL A 130 -1.03 6.24 1.21
C VAL A 130 -0.19 5.09 0.68
N VAL A 131 -0.17 3.98 1.42
CA VAL A 131 0.59 2.80 1.04
C VAL A 131 -0.34 1.60 0.93
N PHE A 132 -0.52 1.12 -0.28
CA PHE A 132 -1.15 -0.16 -0.55
C PHE A 132 -0.11 -1.26 -0.47
N SER A 133 0.03 -1.90 0.68
CA SER A 133 0.94 -3.02 0.94
C SER A 133 0.17 -4.11 1.68
N PRO A 134 -0.49 -5.02 0.95
CA PRO A 134 -1.56 -5.86 1.47
C PRO A 134 -1.20 -6.79 2.63
N ALA A 135 0.06 -7.21 2.75
CA ALA A 135 0.55 -8.15 3.78
C ALA A 135 -0.13 -9.54 3.74
N ALA A 136 -0.89 -9.83 2.70
CA ALA A 136 -1.66 -11.07 2.52
C ALA A 136 -1.69 -11.49 1.04
N ALA A 137 -2.02 -12.74 0.78
CA ALA A 137 -2.27 -13.24 -0.57
C ALA A 137 -3.52 -12.57 -1.17
N SER A 138 -3.61 -12.58 -2.51
CA SER A 138 -4.68 -11.89 -3.24
C SER A 138 -5.86 -12.79 -3.65
N PHE A 139 -5.79 -14.08 -3.36
CA PHE A 139 -6.67 -15.10 -3.95
C PHE A 139 -8.11 -15.09 -3.46
N ASP A 140 -8.45 -14.25 -2.49
CA ASP A 140 -9.82 -14.03 -2.05
C ASP A 140 -10.64 -13.16 -3.00
N GLN A 141 -10.00 -12.17 -3.66
CA GLN A 141 -10.68 -11.22 -4.55
C GLN A 141 -10.01 -11.07 -5.93
N PHE A 142 -8.81 -11.59 -6.13
CA PHE A 142 -8.03 -11.41 -7.35
C PHE A 142 -7.36 -12.72 -7.78
N GLU A 143 -7.10 -12.86 -9.08
CA GLU A 143 -6.41 -14.03 -9.64
C GLU A 143 -4.97 -14.18 -9.12
N ASN A 144 -4.28 -13.07 -8.95
CA ASN A 144 -2.91 -13.00 -8.47
C ASN A 144 -2.56 -11.57 -8.02
N TYR A 145 -1.34 -11.36 -7.51
CA TYR A 145 -0.90 -10.05 -7.02
C TYR A 145 -0.76 -9.00 -8.14
N MET A 146 -0.48 -9.40 -9.39
CA MET A 146 -0.39 -8.47 -10.53
C MET A 146 -1.77 -7.94 -10.88
N HIS A 147 -2.78 -8.82 -10.96
CA HIS A 147 -4.18 -8.43 -11.14
C HIS A 147 -4.62 -7.48 -10.00
N ARG A 148 -4.31 -7.79 -8.73
CA ARG A 148 -4.59 -6.90 -7.60
C ARG A 148 -3.93 -5.54 -7.75
N GLY A 149 -2.66 -5.50 -8.16
CA GLY A 149 -1.92 -4.26 -8.39
C GLY A 149 -2.49 -3.43 -9.53
N GLN A 150 -2.88 -4.07 -10.62
CA GLN A 150 -3.54 -3.44 -11.76
C GLN A 150 -4.90 -2.84 -11.33
N CYS A 151 -5.74 -3.62 -10.67
CA CYS A 151 -7.02 -3.16 -10.15
C CYS A 151 -6.87 -1.96 -9.21
N PHE A 152 -5.86 -1.94 -8.34
CA PHE A 152 -5.56 -0.79 -7.49
C PHE A 152 -5.31 0.47 -8.33
N THR A 153 -4.43 0.40 -9.33
CA THR A 153 -4.10 1.55 -10.18
C THR A 153 -5.31 2.04 -10.97
N GLU A 154 -6.04 1.13 -11.61
CA GLU A 154 -7.22 1.48 -12.44
C GLU A 154 -8.35 2.10 -11.61
N LEU A 155 -8.69 1.50 -10.46
CA LEU A 155 -9.72 2.02 -9.56
C LEU A 155 -9.33 3.38 -8.99
N LEU A 156 -8.08 3.55 -8.56
CA LEU A 156 -7.60 4.82 -8.02
C LEU A 156 -7.69 5.94 -9.07
N GLN A 157 -7.27 5.66 -10.31
CA GLN A 157 -7.34 6.63 -11.41
C GLN A 157 -8.79 6.99 -11.76
N ALA A 158 -9.70 6.02 -11.78
CA ALA A 158 -11.12 6.25 -12.05
C ALA A 158 -11.75 7.14 -10.97
N LEU A 159 -11.56 6.81 -9.69
CA LEU A 159 -12.10 7.58 -8.56
C LEU A 159 -11.59 9.03 -8.52
N VAL A 160 -10.32 9.24 -8.81
CA VAL A 160 -9.75 10.61 -8.86
C VAL A 160 -10.29 11.39 -10.05
N SER A 161 -10.51 10.73 -11.20
CA SER A 161 -11.10 11.38 -12.39
C SER A 161 -12.53 11.79 -12.16
N GLU A 162 -13.36 10.95 -11.54
CA GLU A 162 -14.75 11.24 -11.18
C GLU A 162 -14.83 12.41 -10.19
N SER A 163 -14.00 12.43 -9.17
CA SER A 163 -13.94 13.52 -8.19
C SER A 163 -13.54 14.87 -8.81
N SER A 164 -12.81 14.87 -9.92
CA SER A 164 -12.39 16.08 -10.63
C SER A 164 -13.49 16.71 -11.48
N VAL A 165 -14.50 15.93 -11.87
CA VAL A 165 -15.63 16.39 -12.70
C VAL A 165 -16.63 17.19 -11.86
N ASP A 166 -16.84 16.82 -10.60
CA ASP A 166 -17.82 17.46 -9.71
C ASP A 166 -17.39 18.88 -9.24
N TYR A 167 -16.09 19.23 -9.33
CA TYR A 167 -15.58 20.55 -8.96
C TYR A 167 -15.66 21.62 -10.06
N ASN A 168 -15.93 21.23 -11.31
CA ASN A 168 -16.01 22.16 -12.44
C ASN A 168 -17.44 22.52 -12.86
N GLY A 169 -18.43 22.19 -12.06
CA GLY A 169 -19.86 22.31 -12.34
C GLY A 169 -20.62 23.28 -11.42
N CYS A 170 -19.98 24.40 -10.94
CA CYS A 170 -20.69 25.53 -10.32
C CYS A 170 -20.14 26.84 -10.81
#